data_39624513f63cfa1c959c01e2457b7bc4
#
_entry.id   39624513f63cfa1c959c01e2457b7bc4
#
_cell.length_a   1.000
_cell.length_b   1.000
_cell.length_c   1.000
_cell.angle_alpha   90.00
_cell.angle_beta   90.00
_cell.angle_gamma   90.00
#
_symmetry.space_group_name_H-M   'P 1'
#
loop_
_entity.id
_entity.type
_entity.pdbx_description
1 polymer ?
#
loop_
_entity_poly.entity_id
_entity_poly.type
_entity_poly.pdbx_seq_one_letter_code
_entity_poly.pdbx_strand_id
1 'polypeptide(L)'
;MGLGPARCDSGVADIYRIPPNQAACGDNGRVMRQIAFGVTAIALVVVGPSSGYARADPQACVPGDVARPQGELFASNNTATITDPADARLQDPLDDFSVQVSAMTVQNLALPVRSTRVDGVYWSQDNDRMTYERSRAFELACVDGDDLYSIGEQVGRRFGQESVLTFEYLPAGDARVNAVAVEVPGVDRVWFHDVLLTDPAARAALSGGSVTEDGWLILIADVKDIGIARRLVDAAGGRWQDVAIQYGKREFVETAP
;
A
#
# COMPACT_ATOMS: atom_id res chain seq x y z
N MET A 1 30.45 -3.24 -64.77
CA MET A 1 30.77 -2.60 -63.48
C MET A 1 29.77 -3.14 -62.49
N GLY A 2 30.25 -4.09 -61.72
CA GLY A 2 29.40 -4.86 -60.80
C GLY A 2 29.33 -4.21 -59.41
N LEU A 3 28.15 -4.24 -58.81
CA LEU A 3 27.94 -4.00 -57.44
C LEU A 3 27.37 -5.29 -56.83
N GLY A 4 28.17 -5.91 -55.97
CA GLY A 4 27.82 -7.11 -55.25
C GLY A 4 26.91 -6.80 -54.03
N PRO A 5 26.12 -7.79 -53.59
CA PRO A 5 25.24 -7.64 -52.44
C PRO A 5 26.00 -7.81 -51.11
N ALA A 6 25.66 -6.94 -50.14
CA ALA A 6 26.15 -6.99 -48.78
C ALA A 6 25.54 -8.20 -48.04
N ARG A 7 26.41 -8.99 -47.42
CA ARG A 7 26.08 -10.08 -46.50
C ARG A 7 25.61 -9.49 -45.17
N CYS A 8 24.44 -9.91 -44.67
CA CYS A 8 24.06 -9.82 -43.28
C CYS A 8 24.74 -10.96 -42.52
N ASP A 9 25.60 -10.58 -41.60
CA ASP A 9 26.24 -11.50 -40.68
C ASP A 9 25.33 -11.63 -39.45
N SER A 10 24.81 -12.82 -39.25
CA SER A 10 24.05 -13.24 -38.09
C SER A 10 25.01 -13.80 -37.04
N GLY A 11 25.33 -12.98 -36.05
CA GLY A 11 26.19 -13.35 -34.94
C GLY A 11 25.42 -13.44 -33.65
N VAL A 12 25.41 -14.66 -33.13
CA VAL A 12 25.48 -15.08 -31.72
C VAL A 12 24.20 -15.05 -30.90
N ALA A 13 23.57 -16.21 -30.90
CA ALA A 13 22.86 -16.70 -29.72
C ALA A 13 23.62 -17.98 -29.25
N ASP A 14 24.24 -17.91 -28.09
CA ASP A 14 24.60 -19.08 -27.27
C ASP A 14 25.04 -18.58 -25.91
N ILE A 15 24.24 -18.89 -24.89
CA ILE A 15 24.63 -19.19 -23.52
C ILE A 15 23.33 -19.38 -22.72
N TYR A 16 22.85 -20.64 -22.63
CA TYR A 16 22.28 -21.29 -21.46
C TYR A 16 21.95 -22.74 -21.82
N ARG A 17 22.98 -23.61 -21.67
CA ARG A 17 22.80 -25.06 -21.64
C ARG A 17 22.44 -25.47 -20.22
N ILE A 18 21.22 -26.00 -20.08
CA ILE A 18 20.80 -26.77 -18.89
C ILE A 18 21.24 -28.22 -19.11
N PRO A 19 21.97 -28.88 -18.16
CA PRO A 19 22.30 -30.28 -18.29
C PRO A 19 21.10 -31.19 -18.02
N PRO A 20 20.99 -32.33 -18.69
CA PRO A 20 19.90 -33.27 -18.48
C PRO A 20 20.09 -34.06 -17.18
N ASN A 21 18.98 -34.22 -16.48
CA ASN A 21 18.76 -34.96 -15.27
C ASN A 21 19.06 -36.44 -15.49
N GLN A 22 19.98 -37.01 -14.73
CA GLN A 22 20.21 -38.43 -14.68
C GLN A 22 19.25 -39.09 -13.69
N ALA A 23 18.37 -39.90 -14.23
CA ALA A 23 17.56 -40.86 -13.48
C ALA A 23 18.48 -41.97 -12.90
N ALA A 24 18.51 -42.08 -11.58
CA ALA A 24 19.03 -43.26 -10.92
C ALA A 24 17.88 -44.01 -10.25
N CYS A 25 17.53 -45.16 -10.83
CA CYS A 25 16.75 -46.22 -10.17
C CYS A 25 17.57 -46.83 -9.02
N GLY A 26 16.95 -46.90 -7.86
CA GLY A 26 17.49 -47.61 -6.70
C GLY A 26 16.34 -48.19 -5.89
N ASP A 27 15.96 -49.41 -6.25
CA ASP A 27 15.10 -50.31 -5.50
C ASP A 27 15.81 -50.78 -4.24
N ASN A 28 15.18 -50.69 -3.06
CA ASN A 28 15.38 -51.66 -1.98
C ASN A 28 14.36 -51.44 -0.87
N GLY A 29 13.58 -52.47 -0.74
CA GLY A 29 12.53 -52.65 0.23
C GLY A 29 12.97 -52.91 1.67
N ARG A 30 11.94 -53.01 2.49
CA ARG A 30 11.81 -53.52 3.88
C ARG A 30 11.98 -52.46 4.97
N VAL A 31 10.99 -52.21 5.74
CA VAL A 31 10.50 -52.89 6.93
C VAL A 31 9.49 -52.00 7.63
N MET A 32 8.26 -52.49 7.71
CA MET A 32 7.24 -51.99 8.65
C MET A 32 7.76 -52.09 10.10
N ARG A 33 7.70 -50.99 10.83
CA ARG A 33 7.54 -51.04 12.28
C ARG A 33 6.50 -50.00 12.66
N GLN A 34 5.28 -50.50 12.90
CA GLN A 34 4.23 -49.77 13.60
C GLN A 34 4.69 -49.54 15.04
N ILE A 35 4.87 -48.30 15.44
CA ILE A 35 4.95 -47.90 16.83
C ILE A 35 3.69 -47.11 17.12
N ALA A 36 2.73 -47.76 17.78
CA ALA A 36 1.59 -47.11 18.35
C ALA A 36 1.99 -46.36 19.61
N PHE A 37 2.05 -45.04 19.53
CA PHE A 37 2.09 -44.17 20.70
C PHE A 37 0.69 -43.69 21.01
N GLY A 38 0.13 -44.24 22.08
CA GLY A 38 -1.08 -43.73 22.69
C GLY A 38 -0.80 -42.35 23.31
N VAL A 39 -1.40 -41.32 22.73
CA VAL A 39 -1.40 -39.97 23.34
C VAL A 39 -2.65 -39.86 24.20
N THR A 40 -2.48 -40.00 25.50
CA THR A 40 -3.52 -39.67 26.48
C THR A 40 -3.65 -38.17 26.55
N ALA A 41 -4.71 -37.62 25.95
CA ALA A 41 -5.03 -36.21 26.04
C ALA A 41 -5.59 -35.92 27.43
N ILE A 42 -4.79 -35.28 28.29
CA ILE A 42 -5.27 -34.67 29.53
C ILE A 42 -5.83 -33.28 29.17
N ALA A 43 -7.13 -33.18 29.09
CA ALA A 43 -7.83 -31.90 28.95
C ALA A 43 -7.79 -31.16 30.30
N LEU A 44 -6.87 -30.21 30.45
CA LEU A 44 -6.87 -29.25 31.54
C LEU A 44 -7.87 -28.14 31.18
N VAL A 45 -9.10 -28.26 31.71
CA VAL A 45 -10.09 -27.17 31.66
C VAL A 45 -9.67 -26.13 32.71
N VAL A 46 -8.96 -25.08 32.27
CA VAL A 46 -8.76 -23.89 33.09
C VAL A 46 -9.98 -22.99 32.87
N VAL A 47 -10.93 -23.06 33.78
CA VAL A 47 -12.02 -22.08 33.88
C VAL A 47 -11.44 -20.86 34.59
N GLY A 48 -10.88 -19.92 33.85
CA GLY A 48 -10.58 -18.57 34.30
C GLY A 48 -11.82 -17.69 34.18
N PRO A 49 -12.05 -16.70 35.07
CA PRO A 49 -13.12 -15.73 34.88
C PRO A 49 -12.79 -14.90 33.66
N SER A 50 -13.45 -15.20 32.55
CA SER A 50 -13.43 -14.35 31.36
C SER A 50 -14.18 -13.06 31.70
N SER A 51 -13.42 -12.01 32.05
CA SER A 51 -13.89 -10.63 31.92
C SER A 51 -14.24 -10.46 30.45
N GLY A 52 -15.53 -10.60 30.16
CA GLY A 52 -16.05 -10.45 28.80
C GLY A 52 -15.89 -8.98 28.38
N TYR A 53 -14.79 -8.68 27.72
CA TYR A 53 -14.84 -7.67 26.70
C TYR A 53 -15.78 -8.26 25.64
N ALA A 54 -17.00 -7.73 25.57
CA ALA A 54 -17.86 -7.95 24.42
C ALA A 54 -17.10 -7.34 23.23
N ARG A 55 -16.30 -8.19 22.57
CA ARG A 55 -15.80 -7.90 21.25
C ARG A 55 -17.07 -7.75 20.41
N ALA A 56 -17.32 -6.56 19.90
CA ALA A 56 -18.36 -6.38 18.89
C ALA A 56 -18.20 -7.55 17.92
N ASP A 57 -19.27 -8.29 17.65
CA ASP A 57 -19.24 -9.33 16.62
C ASP A 57 -18.59 -8.70 15.40
N PRO A 58 -17.52 -9.27 14.83
CA PRO A 58 -16.97 -8.77 13.60
C PRO A 58 -18.15 -8.74 12.65
N GLN A 59 -18.55 -7.56 12.25
CA GLN A 59 -19.73 -7.33 11.42
C GLN A 59 -19.51 -8.19 10.19
N ALA A 60 -20.22 -9.33 10.15
CA ALA A 60 -19.95 -10.37 9.17
C ALA A 60 -19.97 -9.68 7.81
N CYS A 61 -18.83 -9.66 7.14
CA CYS A 61 -18.68 -9.05 5.83
C CYS A 61 -19.77 -9.59 4.93
N VAL A 62 -20.75 -8.77 4.60
CA VAL A 62 -21.85 -9.20 3.73
C VAL A 62 -21.23 -9.49 2.36
N PRO A 63 -21.48 -10.65 1.74
CA PRO A 63 -20.84 -11.03 0.47
C PRO A 63 -20.94 -9.99 -0.66
N GLY A 64 -21.86 -9.01 -0.56
CA GLY A 64 -21.99 -7.88 -1.47
C GLY A 64 -21.08 -6.68 -1.14
N ASP A 65 -20.56 -6.58 0.08
CA ASP A 65 -19.71 -5.46 0.52
C ASP A 65 -18.22 -5.72 0.24
N VAL A 66 -17.84 -6.98 -0.05
CA VAL A 66 -16.47 -7.38 -0.36
C VAL A 66 -15.87 -6.65 -1.58
N ALA A 67 -16.70 -6.10 -2.45
CA ALA A 67 -16.26 -5.34 -3.62
C ALA A 67 -16.10 -3.83 -3.35
N ARG A 68 -16.48 -3.34 -2.16
CA ARG A 68 -16.37 -1.93 -1.78
C ARG A 68 -15.31 -1.77 -0.70
N PRO A 69 -14.25 -1.01 -0.95
CA PRO A 69 -13.30 -0.67 0.11
C PRO A 69 -14.03 0.15 1.19
N GLN A 70 -13.76 -0.18 2.44
CA GLN A 70 -14.25 0.53 3.63
C GLN A 70 -13.15 1.38 4.25
N GLY A 71 -11.90 1.11 3.88
CA GLY A 71 -10.76 1.90 4.29
C GLY A 71 -9.57 1.71 3.40
N GLU A 72 -8.59 2.55 3.59
CA GLU A 72 -7.34 2.56 2.86
C GLU A 72 -6.16 2.80 3.80
N LEU A 73 -5.02 2.19 3.47
CA LEU A 73 -3.79 2.30 4.23
C LEU A 73 -2.67 2.65 3.26
N PHE A 74 -1.90 3.68 3.58
CA PHE A 74 -0.73 4.11 2.82
C PHE A 74 0.53 3.77 3.59
N ALA A 75 1.38 2.95 3.00
CA ALA A 75 2.59 2.47 3.65
C ALA A 75 3.74 2.22 2.67
N SER A 76 4.96 2.26 3.21
CA SER A 76 6.21 2.05 2.50
C SER A 76 7.06 1.01 3.23
N ASN A 77 8.06 0.45 2.56
CA ASN A 77 9.13 -0.31 3.20
C ASN A 77 10.38 0.52 3.50
N ASN A 78 10.33 1.82 3.22
CA ASN A 78 11.45 2.74 3.34
C ASN A 78 11.17 3.81 4.40
N THR A 79 12.04 3.89 5.39
CA THR A 79 11.95 4.82 6.53
C THR A 79 12.82 6.06 6.38
N ALA A 80 13.74 6.07 5.40
CA ALA A 80 14.66 7.19 5.24
C ALA A 80 14.06 8.26 4.33
N THR A 81 14.18 9.53 4.74
CA THR A 81 13.82 10.68 3.92
C THR A 81 14.59 10.70 2.61
N ILE A 82 13.87 10.72 1.49
CA ILE A 82 14.44 10.81 0.14
C ILE A 82 14.26 12.25 -0.37
N THR A 83 15.35 12.90 -0.72
CA THR A 83 15.34 14.28 -1.25
C THR A 83 15.78 14.36 -2.72
N ASP A 84 16.32 13.28 -3.27
CA ASP A 84 16.69 13.18 -4.68
C ASP A 84 15.58 12.43 -5.44
N PRO A 85 14.91 13.06 -6.42
CA PRO A 85 13.89 12.40 -7.22
C PRO A 85 14.42 11.25 -8.10
N ALA A 86 15.74 11.14 -8.29
CA ALA A 86 16.41 10.07 -9.01
C ALA A 86 16.92 8.94 -8.11
N ASP A 87 16.64 8.98 -6.80
CA ASP A 87 17.07 7.94 -5.86
C ASP A 87 16.57 6.55 -6.29
N ALA A 88 17.48 5.57 -6.29
CA ALA A 88 17.16 4.21 -6.74
C ALA A 88 16.05 3.54 -5.91
N ARG A 89 15.87 3.93 -4.65
CA ARG A 89 14.77 3.42 -3.80
C ARG A 89 13.39 3.76 -4.34
N LEU A 90 13.27 4.86 -5.10
CA LEU A 90 12.02 5.25 -5.77
C LEU A 90 11.69 4.36 -6.99
N GLN A 91 12.56 3.42 -7.37
CA GLN A 91 12.32 2.45 -8.44
C GLN A 91 11.86 1.08 -7.90
N ASP A 92 11.83 0.87 -6.59
CA ASP A 92 11.37 -0.38 -5.98
C ASP A 92 9.89 -0.63 -6.36
N PRO A 93 9.54 -1.78 -6.96
CA PRO A 93 8.16 -2.13 -7.28
C PRO A 93 7.31 -2.41 -6.04
N LEU A 94 7.91 -2.66 -4.88
CA LEU A 94 7.25 -2.99 -3.61
C LEU A 94 6.36 -4.24 -3.68
N ASP A 95 6.69 -5.22 -4.51
CA ASP A 95 5.85 -6.40 -4.71
C ASP A 95 5.87 -7.32 -3.49
N ASP A 96 7.06 -7.62 -2.97
CA ASP A 96 7.21 -8.43 -1.75
C ASP A 96 6.60 -7.73 -0.53
N PHE A 97 6.75 -6.41 -0.45
CA PHE A 97 6.12 -5.59 0.58
C PHE A 97 4.58 -5.70 0.49
N SER A 98 4.02 -5.58 -0.73
CA SER A 98 2.59 -5.72 -0.96
C SER A 98 2.03 -7.06 -0.48
N VAL A 99 2.73 -8.16 -0.78
CA VAL A 99 2.35 -9.51 -0.34
C VAL A 99 2.38 -9.62 1.20
N GLN A 100 3.41 -9.06 1.84
CA GLN A 100 3.54 -9.11 3.30
C GLN A 100 2.44 -8.29 3.99
N VAL A 101 2.16 -7.07 3.53
CA VAL A 101 1.07 -6.25 4.08
C VAL A 101 -0.28 -6.92 3.85
N SER A 102 -0.55 -7.45 2.67
CA SER A 102 -1.80 -8.18 2.39
C SER A 102 -1.98 -9.41 3.31
N ALA A 103 -0.91 -10.13 3.61
CA ALA A 103 -0.97 -11.22 4.57
C ALA A 103 -1.29 -10.74 6.01
N MET A 104 -0.76 -9.59 6.40
CA MET A 104 -1.06 -8.98 7.71
C MET A 104 -2.52 -8.52 7.80
N THR A 105 -3.06 -7.94 6.73
CA THR A 105 -4.47 -7.54 6.70
C THR A 105 -5.40 -8.73 6.87
N VAL A 106 -5.14 -9.84 6.17
CA VAL A 106 -5.91 -11.08 6.31
C VAL A 106 -5.82 -11.66 7.72
N GLN A 107 -4.66 -11.60 8.38
CA GLN A 107 -4.50 -12.04 9.77
C GLN A 107 -5.34 -11.21 10.75
N ASN A 108 -5.67 -9.98 10.40
CA ASN A 108 -6.55 -9.09 11.14
C ASN A 108 -8.02 -9.15 10.65
N LEU A 109 -8.38 -10.20 9.91
CA LEU A 109 -9.72 -10.45 9.36
C LEU A 109 -10.20 -9.41 8.34
N ALA A 110 -9.32 -8.52 7.89
CA ALA A 110 -9.58 -7.59 6.81
C ALA A 110 -9.37 -8.27 5.45
N LEU A 111 -10.07 -7.80 4.43
CA LEU A 111 -9.92 -8.31 3.08
C LEU A 111 -9.20 -7.28 2.20
N PRO A 112 -8.01 -7.61 1.67
CA PRO A 112 -7.36 -6.76 0.68
C PRO A 112 -8.18 -6.76 -0.62
N VAL A 113 -8.60 -5.59 -1.06
CA VAL A 113 -9.37 -5.39 -2.30
C VAL A 113 -8.42 -5.10 -3.45
N ARG A 114 -7.57 -4.11 -3.27
CA ARG A 114 -6.59 -3.67 -4.27
C ARG A 114 -5.34 -3.12 -3.57
N SER A 115 -4.19 -3.24 -4.24
CA SER A 115 -2.97 -2.53 -3.84
C SER A 115 -2.38 -1.83 -5.06
N THR A 116 -2.22 -0.51 -4.94
CA THR A 116 -1.72 0.36 -6.01
C THR A 116 -0.41 0.99 -5.58
N ARG A 117 0.62 0.95 -6.45
CA ARG A 117 1.86 1.66 -6.22
C ARG A 117 1.66 3.16 -6.45
N VAL A 118 2.20 3.97 -5.56
CA VAL A 118 2.09 5.41 -5.62
C VAL A 118 3.44 6.09 -5.39
N ASP A 119 3.64 7.20 -6.06
CA ASP A 119 4.81 8.05 -5.96
C ASP A 119 4.44 9.31 -5.17
N GLY A 120 4.86 9.36 -3.91
CA GLY A 120 4.64 10.47 -3.01
C GLY A 120 5.58 11.65 -3.33
N VAL A 121 5.02 12.86 -3.28
CA VAL A 121 5.73 14.13 -3.41
C VAL A 121 5.24 15.04 -2.29
N TYR A 122 6.12 15.38 -1.35
CA TYR A 122 5.76 16.07 -0.13
C TYR A 122 6.70 17.23 0.17
N TRP A 123 6.20 18.26 0.85
CA TRP A 123 7.01 19.32 1.43
C TRP A 123 7.34 18.99 2.87
N SER A 124 8.62 18.82 3.18
CA SER A 124 9.08 18.68 4.56
C SER A 124 9.25 20.04 5.20
N GLN A 125 8.43 20.36 6.18
CA GLN A 125 8.54 21.62 6.94
C GLN A 125 9.85 21.68 7.73
N ASP A 126 10.28 20.56 8.30
CA ASP A 126 11.51 20.49 9.11
C ASP A 126 12.78 20.71 8.29
N ASN A 127 12.76 20.27 7.04
CA ASN A 127 13.91 20.34 6.15
C ASN A 127 13.82 21.48 5.14
N ASP A 128 12.71 22.21 5.10
CA ASP A 128 12.42 23.30 4.15
C ASP A 128 12.70 22.89 2.69
N ARG A 129 12.26 21.68 2.32
CA ARG A 129 12.50 21.11 0.97
C ARG A 129 11.47 20.06 0.58
N MET A 130 11.45 19.75 -0.72
CA MET A 130 10.70 18.63 -1.26
C MET A 130 11.32 17.30 -0.84
N THR A 131 10.47 16.34 -0.54
CA THR A 131 10.80 14.94 -0.24
C THR A 131 9.96 14.02 -1.11
N TYR A 132 10.45 12.82 -1.32
CA TYR A 132 9.85 11.84 -2.20
C TYR A 132 9.69 10.53 -1.46
N GLU A 133 8.65 9.79 -1.84
CA GLU A 133 8.37 8.48 -1.27
C GLU A 133 7.88 7.54 -2.36
N ARG A 134 8.32 6.29 -2.28
CA ARG A 134 7.70 5.17 -2.99
C ARG A 134 6.89 4.39 -1.96
N SER A 135 5.58 4.37 -2.14
CA SER A 135 4.65 3.69 -1.23
C SER A 135 3.57 2.92 -1.98
N ARG A 136 2.72 2.25 -1.25
CA ARG A 136 1.52 1.61 -1.79
C ARG A 136 0.30 2.03 -1.01
N ALA A 137 -0.77 2.26 -1.74
CA ALA A 137 -2.12 2.35 -1.23
C ALA A 137 -2.73 0.95 -1.20
N PHE A 138 -3.30 0.56 -0.07
CA PHE A 138 -3.99 -0.72 0.14
C PHE A 138 -5.45 -0.44 0.46
N GLU A 139 -6.33 -0.74 -0.48
CA GLU A 139 -7.77 -0.70 -0.25
C GLU A 139 -8.22 -1.95 0.47
N LEU A 140 -8.94 -1.76 1.58
CA LEU A 140 -9.38 -2.83 2.47
C LEU A 140 -10.89 -2.83 2.62
N ALA A 141 -11.48 -4.03 2.61
CA ALA A 141 -12.87 -4.27 2.98
C ALA A 141 -12.92 -5.04 4.30
N CYS A 142 -14.10 -5.07 4.93
CA CYS A 142 -14.33 -5.70 6.22
C CYS A 142 -13.46 -5.10 7.34
N VAL A 143 -13.32 -3.80 7.34
CA VAL A 143 -12.56 -3.04 8.34
C VAL A 143 -13.37 -1.86 8.83
N ASP A 144 -13.17 -1.50 10.09
CA ASP A 144 -13.57 -0.22 10.66
C ASP A 144 -12.32 0.61 11.05
N GLY A 145 -12.52 1.74 11.70
CA GLY A 145 -11.41 2.62 12.10
C GLY A 145 -10.45 1.97 13.10
N ASP A 146 -10.95 1.16 14.03
CA ASP A 146 -10.13 0.47 15.03
C ASP A 146 -9.29 -0.65 14.39
N ASP A 147 -9.88 -1.37 13.45
CA ASP A 147 -9.18 -2.38 12.66
C ASP A 147 -8.07 -1.74 11.82
N LEU A 148 -8.38 -0.63 11.10
CA LEU A 148 -7.40 0.13 10.33
C LEU A 148 -6.25 0.63 11.18
N TYR A 149 -6.54 1.16 12.37
CA TYR A 149 -5.53 1.58 13.33
C TYR A 149 -4.61 0.43 13.71
N SER A 150 -5.20 -0.72 14.10
CA SER A 150 -4.44 -1.91 14.51
C SER A 150 -3.56 -2.45 13.39
N ILE A 151 -4.07 -2.50 12.16
CA ILE A 151 -3.30 -2.92 10.97
C ILE A 151 -2.17 -1.92 10.71
N GLY A 152 -2.46 -0.61 10.73
CA GLY A 152 -1.47 0.44 10.54
C GLY A 152 -0.32 0.36 11.54
N GLU A 153 -0.64 0.14 12.83
CA GLU A 153 0.35 -0.03 13.90
C GLU A 153 1.26 -1.25 13.65
N GLN A 154 0.68 -2.38 13.25
CA GLN A 154 1.43 -3.59 12.94
C GLN A 154 2.35 -3.41 11.72
N VAL A 155 1.85 -2.75 10.67
CA VAL A 155 2.63 -2.43 9.46
C VAL A 155 3.79 -1.49 9.83
N GLY A 156 3.52 -0.40 10.56
CA GLY A 156 4.54 0.55 10.97
C GLY A 156 5.64 -0.12 11.80
N ARG A 157 5.28 -0.93 12.80
CA ARG A 157 6.27 -1.68 13.61
C ARG A 157 7.06 -2.68 12.77
N ARG A 158 6.40 -3.40 11.86
CA ARG A 158 7.05 -4.42 11.04
C ARG A 158 8.10 -3.86 10.10
N PHE A 159 7.83 -2.70 9.54
CA PHE A 159 8.67 -2.05 8.52
C PHE A 159 9.42 -0.82 9.05
N GLY A 160 9.34 -0.55 10.35
CA GLY A 160 10.07 0.53 11.02
C GLY A 160 9.65 1.93 10.58
N GLN A 161 8.38 2.13 10.21
CA GLN A 161 7.86 3.45 9.83
C GLN A 161 7.48 4.23 11.09
N GLU A 162 7.77 5.54 11.11
CA GLU A 162 7.37 6.42 12.20
C GLU A 162 5.85 6.54 12.30
N SER A 163 5.20 6.61 11.14
CA SER A 163 3.74 6.65 11.05
C SER A 163 3.25 5.96 9.78
N VAL A 164 2.02 5.47 9.86
CA VAL A 164 1.27 4.91 8.73
C VAL A 164 -0.01 5.72 8.58
N LEU A 165 -0.30 6.19 7.37
CA LEU A 165 -1.53 6.91 7.09
C LEU A 165 -2.66 5.91 6.84
N THR A 166 -3.76 6.07 7.58
CA THR A 166 -5.02 5.34 7.37
C THR A 166 -6.15 6.30 7.01
N PHE A 167 -7.09 5.80 6.21
CA PHE A 167 -8.29 6.53 5.81
C PHE A 167 -9.50 5.61 5.86
N GLU A 168 -10.42 5.83 6.82
CA GLU A 168 -11.71 5.13 6.92
C GLU A 168 -12.73 5.86 6.04
N TYR A 169 -13.35 5.18 5.09
CA TYR A 169 -14.40 5.76 4.26
C TYR A 169 -15.71 5.90 5.03
N LEU A 170 -16.23 7.11 5.11
CA LEU A 170 -17.44 7.44 5.87
C LEU A 170 -18.44 8.21 5.00
N PRO A 171 -19.74 8.11 5.29
CA PRO A 171 -20.71 9.02 4.69
C PRO A 171 -20.39 10.49 4.99
N ALA A 172 -20.58 11.39 4.03
CA ALA A 172 -20.22 12.81 4.17
C ALA A 172 -20.82 13.52 5.43
N GLY A 173 -21.93 13.01 5.97
CA GLY A 173 -22.58 13.55 7.17
C GLY A 173 -22.18 12.86 8.49
N ASP A 174 -21.28 11.91 8.47
CA ASP A 174 -20.80 11.25 9.70
C ASP A 174 -19.99 12.23 10.55
N ALA A 175 -20.23 12.26 11.86
CA ALA A 175 -19.56 13.18 12.78
C ALA A 175 -18.06 12.93 12.93
N ARG A 176 -17.57 11.76 12.53
CA ARG A 176 -16.14 11.39 12.56
C ARG A 176 -15.37 11.90 11.33
N VAL A 177 -16.07 12.38 10.29
CA VAL A 177 -15.41 12.89 9.08
C VAL A 177 -14.53 14.08 9.42
N ASN A 178 -13.23 13.94 9.18
CA ASN A 178 -12.24 15.00 9.35
C ASN A 178 -11.50 15.33 8.05
N ALA A 179 -11.57 14.45 7.05
CA ALA A 179 -10.82 14.59 5.80
C ALA A 179 -11.62 14.12 4.57
N VAL A 180 -11.08 14.47 3.41
CA VAL A 180 -11.50 13.97 2.11
C VAL A 180 -10.31 13.36 1.39
N ALA A 181 -10.52 12.23 0.71
CA ALA A 181 -9.64 11.73 -0.31
C ALA A 181 -10.15 12.23 -1.67
N VAL A 182 -9.26 12.84 -2.42
CA VAL A 182 -9.53 13.43 -3.75
C VAL A 182 -8.68 12.70 -4.76
N GLU A 183 -9.31 12.02 -5.70
CA GLU A 183 -8.64 11.31 -6.78
C GLU A 183 -8.93 11.96 -8.12
N VAL A 184 -7.89 12.29 -8.89
CA VAL A 184 -8.02 13.03 -10.14
C VAL A 184 -7.10 12.45 -11.21
N PRO A 185 -7.61 12.12 -12.40
CA PRO A 185 -6.78 11.65 -13.51
C PRO A 185 -6.03 12.78 -14.22
N GLY A 186 -4.98 12.40 -14.93
CA GLY A 186 -4.27 13.28 -15.87
C GLY A 186 -3.20 14.14 -15.23
N VAL A 187 -2.69 13.77 -14.07
CA VAL A 187 -1.61 14.50 -13.38
C VAL A 187 -0.28 13.76 -13.52
N ASP A 188 0.75 14.48 -13.96
CA ASP A 188 2.12 14.00 -13.96
C ASP A 188 2.84 14.37 -12.66
N ARG A 189 3.67 13.45 -12.15
CA ARG A 189 4.40 13.63 -10.87
C ARG A 189 5.34 14.84 -10.90
N VAL A 190 6.04 15.08 -12.01
CA VAL A 190 7.00 16.19 -12.11
C VAL A 190 6.25 17.50 -12.12
N TRP A 191 5.14 17.57 -12.86
CA TRP A 191 4.31 18.77 -12.89
C TRP A 191 3.67 19.05 -11.52
N PHE A 192 3.16 18.01 -10.84
CA PHE A 192 2.65 18.16 -9.49
C PHE A 192 3.71 18.70 -8.52
N HIS A 193 4.95 18.19 -8.59
CA HIS A 193 6.08 18.70 -7.84
C HIS A 193 6.27 20.21 -8.05
N ASP A 194 6.34 20.67 -9.30
CA ASP A 194 6.61 22.06 -9.63
C ASP A 194 5.52 23.01 -9.11
N VAL A 195 4.26 22.59 -9.22
CA VAL A 195 3.13 23.35 -8.71
C VAL A 195 3.17 23.41 -7.18
N LEU A 196 3.38 22.28 -6.50
CA LEU A 196 3.48 22.24 -5.04
C LEU A 196 4.65 23.09 -4.52
N LEU A 197 5.79 23.08 -5.22
CA LEU A 197 6.96 23.89 -4.87
C LEU A 197 6.64 25.40 -4.89
N THR A 198 5.75 25.84 -5.78
CA THR A 198 5.40 27.25 -5.95
C THR A 198 4.16 27.70 -5.18
N ASP A 199 3.35 26.78 -4.61
CA ASP A 199 2.15 27.11 -3.81
C ASP A 199 2.38 26.89 -2.30
N PRO A 200 2.79 27.93 -1.54
CA PRO A 200 3.03 27.80 -0.11
C PRO A 200 1.76 27.48 0.69
N ALA A 201 0.58 27.89 0.20
CA ALA A 201 -0.68 27.57 0.87
C ALA A 201 -1.01 26.07 0.74
N ALA A 202 -0.77 25.48 -0.43
CA ALA A 202 -0.91 24.04 -0.63
C ALA A 202 0.09 23.25 0.23
N ARG A 203 1.35 23.69 0.30
CA ARG A 203 2.34 23.06 1.18
C ARG A 203 1.94 23.07 2.64
N ALA A 204 1.38 24.19 3.12
CA ALA A 204 0.96 24.31 4.51
C ALA A 204 -0.30 23.49 4.85
N ALA A 205 -1.25 23.40 3.92
CA ALA A 205 -2.53 22.76 4.16
C ALA A 205 -2.54 21.25 3.82
N LEU A 206 -1.86 20.86 2.73
CA LEU A 206 -1.90 19.50 2.19
C LEU A 206 -0.60 18.72 2.41
N SER A 207 0.51 19.43 2.67
CA SER A 207 1.86 18.90 2.71
C SER A 207 2.34 18.24 1.40
N GLY A 208 1.46 17.60 0.64
CA GLY A 208 1.79 16.91 -0.60
C GLY A 208 0.67 16.01 -1.09
N GLY A 209 1.05 15.04 -1.91
CA GLY A 209 0.14 14.05 -2.47
C GLY A 209 0.90 12.92 -3.16
N SER A 210 0.18 11.97 -3.69
CA SER A 210 0.75 10.80 -4.37
C SER A 210 0.19 10.67 -5.78
N VAL A 211 1.02 10.27 -6.72
CA VAL A 211 0.61 10.03 -8.11
C VAL A 211 0.80 8.55 -8.44
N THR A 212 -0.23 7.91 -8.98
CA THR A 212 -0.15 6.53 -9.45
C THR A 212 0.61 6.43 -10.78
N GLU A 213 1.04 5.24 -11.17
CA GLU A 213 1.69 5.01 -12.47
C GLU A 213 0.82 5.42 -13.66
N ASP A 214 -0.50 5.30 -13.51
CA ASP A 214 -1.48 5.68 -14.55
C ASP A 214 -1.80 7.18 -14.55
N GLY A 215 -1.08 7.98 -13.74
CA GLY A 215 -1.27 9.43 -13.68
C GLY A 215 -2.52 9.87 -12.92
N TRP A 216 -2.94 9.13 -11.89
CA TRP A 216 -3.96 9.57 -10.94
C TRP A 216 -3.30 10.26 -9.76
N LEU A 217 -3.67 11.49 -9.50
CA LEU A 217 -3.28 12.20 -8.29
C LEU A 217 -4.23 11.84 -7.15
N ILE A 218 -3.67 11.42 -6.03
CA ILE A 218 -4.37 11.15 -4.78
C ILE A 218 -3.96 12.22 -3.77
N LEU A 219 -4.93 13.00 -3.30
CA LEU A 219 -4.74 14.01 -2.25
C LEU A 219 -5.63 13.66 -1.06
N ILE A 220 -5.07 13.68 0.15
CA ILE A 220 -5.84 13.57 1.38
C ILE A 220 -5.75 14.90 2.12
N ALA A 221 -6.87 15.59 2.21
CA ALA A 221 -6.98 16.95 2.73
C ALA A 221 -7.99 17.03 3.88
N ASP A 222 -7.81 17.98 4.78
CA ASP A 222 -8.89 18.34 5.70
C ASP A 222 -10.12 18.82 4.90
N VAL A 223 -11.32 18.53 5.38
CA VAL A 223 -12.57 18.96 4.70
C VAL A 223 -12.58 20.45 4.41
N LYS A 224 -12.05 21.29 5.32
CA LYS A 224 -11.96 22.75 5.15
C LYS A 224 -11.04 23.18 4.00
N ASP A 225 -10.09 22.34 3.60
CA ASP A 225 -9.01 22.65 2.64
C ASP A 225 -9.31 22.15 1.22
N ILE A 226 -10.52 21.64 0.96
CA ILE A 226 -10.96 21.17 -0.37
C ILE A 226 -10.80 22.24 -1.48
N GLY A 227 -10.97 23.53 -1.13
CA GLY A 227 -10.75 24.64 -2.05
C GLY A 227 -9.28 24.81 -2.44
N ILE A 228 -8.36 24.48 -1.53
CA ILE A 228 -6.91 24.48 -1.80
C ILE A 228 -6.57 23.26 -2.67
N ALA A 229 -7.11 22.08 -2.35
CA ALA A 229 -6.94 20.87 -3.15
C ALA A 229 -7.40 21.10 -4.60
N ARG A 230 -8.58 21.73 -4.81
CA ARG A 230 -9.08 22.06 -6.13
C ARG A 230 -8.13 22.95 -6.92
N ARG A 231 -7.65 24.04 -6.32
CA ARG A 231 -6.71 24.95 -6.96
C ARG A 231 -5.39 24.25 -7.34
N LEU A 232 -4.89 23.40 -6.44
CA LEU A 232 -3.67 22.62 -6.70
C LEU A 232 -3.85 21.64 -7.86
N VAL A 233 -4.98 20.93 -7.90
CA VAL A 233 -5.35 20.01 -8.99
C VAL A 233 -5.42 20.75 -10.32
N ASP A 234 -6.16 21.86 -10.38
CA ASP A 234 -6.30 22.65 -11.61
C ASP A 234 -4.93 23.18 -12.10
N ALA A 235 -4.05 23.60 -11.17
CA ALA A 235 -2.71 24.07 -11.49
C ALA A 235 -1.79 22.92 -11.96
N ALA A 236 -1.97 21.71 -11.43
CA ALA A 236 -1.22 20.52 -11.83
C ALA A 236 -1.76 19.85 -13.12
N GLY A 237 -2.70 20.48 -13.82
CA GLY A 237 -3.25 20.00 -15.09
C GLY A 237 -4.31 18.90 -14.93
N GLY A 238 -4.71 18.58 -13.73
CA GLY A 238 -5.81 17.65 -13.45
C GLY A 238 -7.17 18.23 -13.87
N ARG A 239 -8.14 17.36 -14.09
CA ARG A 239 -9.51 17.77 -14.51
C ARG A 239 -10.45 17.64 -13.34
N TRP A 240 -10.69 18.76 -12.65
CA TRP A 240 -11.53 18.75 -11.45
C TRP A 240 -12.95 18.23 -11.66
N GLN A 241 -13.53 18.35 -12.86
CA GLN A 241 -14.83 17.78 -13.19
C GLN A 241 -14.87 16.25 -13.19
N ASP A 242 -13.71 15.62 -13.30
CA ASP A 242 -13.56 14.15 -13.26
C ASP A 242 -13.11 13.67 -11.86
N VAL A 243 -13.11 14.57 -10.87
CA VAL A 243 -12.67 14.25 -9.52
C VAL A 243 -13.61 13.25 -8.85
N ALA A 244 -13.01 12.24 -8.23
CA ALA A 244 -13.67 11.41 -7.24
C ALA A 244 -13.37 11.99 -5.85
N ILE A 245 -14.42 12.30 -5.06
CA ILE A 245 -14.27 12.78 -3.69
C ILE A 245 -14.88 11.75 -2.75
N GLN A 246 -14.09 11.26 -1.84
CA GLN A 246 -14.52 10.36 -0.78
C GLN A 246 -14.31 11.05 0.58
N TYR A 247 -15.33 10.96 1.43
CA TYR A 247 -15.28 11.51 2.78
C TYR A 247 -14.83 10.43 3.75
N GLY A 248 -14.09 10.82 4.79
CA GLY A 248 -13.63 9.84 5.74
C GLY A 248 -12.93 10.42 6.96
N LYS A 249 -12.44 9.49 7.78
CA LYS A 249 -11.54 9.77 8.90
C LYS A 249 -10.12 9.44 8.48
N ARG A 250 -9.28 10.48 8.41
CA ARG A 250 -7.83 10.34 8.28
C ARG A 250 -7.20 10.21 9.65
N GLU A 251 -6.25 9.29 9.77
CA GLU A 251 -5.46 9.12 10.98
C GLU A 251 -4.02 8.75 10.63
N PHE A 252 -3.04 9.38 11.31
CA PHE A 252 -1.64 8.97 11.27
C PHE A 252 -1.41 8.06 12.48
N VAL A 253 -1.21 6.79 12.21
CA VAL A 253 -0.94 5.77 13.23
C VAL A 253 0.55 5.83 13.54
N GLU A 254 0.90 6.49 14.65
CA GLU A 254 2.28 6.60 15.11
C GLU A 254 2.73 5.26 15.70
N THR A 255 3.90 4.81 15.29
CA THR A 255 4.53 3.64 15.88
C THR A 255 5.71 4.12 16.72
N ALA A 256 5.59 3.93 18.03
CA ALA A 256 6.71 4.26 18.92
C ALA A 256 7.98 3.51 18.48
N PRO A 257 9.14 4.17 18.49
CA PRO A 257 10.42 3.58 18.11
C PRO A 257 10.84 2.43 19.02
#